data_2aac085ebaa05d72a61b0fbfba28c70d
#
_entry.id   2aac085ebaa05d72a61b0fbfba28c70d
#
_cell.length_a   1.000
_cell.length_b   1.000
_cell.length_c   1.000
_cell.angle_alpha   90.00
_cell.angle_beta   90.00
_cell.angle_gamma   90.00
#
_symmetry.space_group_name_H-M   'P 1'
#
loop_
_entity.id
_entity.type
_entity.pdbx_description
1 polymer ?
#
loop_
_entity_poly.entity_id
_entity_poly.type
_entity_poly.pdbx_seq_one_letter_code
_entity_poly.pdbx_strand_id
1 'polypeptide(L)'
;MSASTLCGAIFDYAAKRDRLAEVDAELERPDIWSNPERAQSLGRERARLEDVIRPLERADSGLRDAGELLELAAAEDDAATAAEVQQEVAALARLAGELEFKRMFSGEMDGANAFVDIQSGTGGTEAQDWAAMLLRMYLRFCADMGFSTEILEQSAGEVAGIKSASFYVQGPYAYGWLRTEIGVHRLVRKSPFDSNARRHTSFAAVFVSPEVDDSIKIEINPADLKVDTYRSGGAGGQHVNKTESAIRITHLPSGIVVECQDERSQHKNRARAMALLRARLLDAERGRQQKEMAATRKKLVGTGDRSERIRTYNFPQGRLTDHRINLTLYQLESIVEGGLAPVIGALLAEHQAEQLAEIGDAA
;
A
#
# COMPACT_ATOMS: atom_id res chain seq x y z
N MET A 1 -4.87 7.24 33.15
CA MET A 1 -4.79 6.02 32.32
C MET A 1 -3.31 5.75 32.08
N SER A 2 -2.82 4.54 32.35
CA SER A 2 -1.41 4.22 32.15
C SER A 2 -1.09 4.16 30.66
N ALA A 3 0.15 4.46 30.27
CA ALA A 3 0.62 4.37 28.87
C ALA A 3 0.34 2.99 28.26
N SER A 4 0.38 1.94 29.08
CA SER A 4 0.05 0.57 28.74
C SER A 4 -1.41 0.37 28.31
N THR A 5 -2.36 1.05 28.95
CA THR A 5 -3.79 0.97 28.60
C THR A 5 -4.10 1.68 27.28
N LEU A 6 -3.43 2.80 27.02
CA LEU A 6 -3.52 3.52 25.74
C LEU A 6 -2.91 2.72 24.58
N CYS A 7 -1.72 2.14 24.75
CA CYS A 7 -1.12 1.28 23.74
C CYS A 7 -1.98 0.05 23.43
N GLY A 8 -2.58 -0.60 24.43
CA GLY A 8 -3.43 -1.77 24.26
C GLY A 8 -4.68 -1.51 23.40
N ALA A 9 -5.36 -0.38 23.64
CA ALA A 9 -6.54 0.01 22.87
C ALA A 9 -6.21 0.38 21.42
N ILE A 10 -5.04 1.00 21.20
CA ILE A 10 -4.60 1.51 19.91
C ILE A 10 -4.23 0.41 18.91
N PHE A 11 -3.66 -0.71 19.40
CA PHE A 11 -3.22 -1.83 18.55
C PHE A 11 -4.24 -2.96 18.44
N ASP A 12 -5.45 -2.79 19.01
CA ASP A 12 -6.40 -3.90 19.12
C ASP A 12 -5.74 -5.14 19.78
N TYR A 13 -4.89 -4.86 20.80
CA TYR A 13 -4.04 -5.89 21.41
C TYR A 13 -4.83 -7.09 21.91
N ALA A 14 -5.96 -6.84 22.58
CA ALA A 14 -6.80 -7.90 23.14
C ALA A 14 -7.33 -8.81 22.02
N ALA A 15 -7.93 -8.23 20.97
CA ALA A 15 -8.45 -8.98 19.83
C ALA A 15 -7.35 -9.75 19.07
N LYS A 16 -6.18 -9.12 18.88
CA LYS A 16 -5.05 -9.79 18.22
C LYS A 16 -4.47 -10.93 19.06
N ARG A 17 -4.43 -10.77 20.38
CA ARG A 17 -3.98 -11.84 21.30
C ARG A 17 -4.95 -13.02 21.29
N ASP A 18 -6.24 -12.74 21.33
CA ASP A 18 -7.27 -13.78 21.26
C ASP A 18 -7.19 -14.50 19.90
N ARG A 19 -7.01 -13.74 18.82
CA ARG A 19 -6.82 -14.32 17.49
C ARG A 19 -5.54 -15.15 17.36
N LEU A 20 -4.45 -14.72 17.98
CA LEU A 20 -3.21 -15.52 18.02
C LEU A 20 -3.43 -16.85 18.73
N ALA A 21 -4.15 -16.85 19.85
CA ALA A 21 -4.48 -18.07 20.58
C ALA A 21 -5.37 -19.02 19.73
N GLU A 22 -6.32 -18.49 18.97
CA GLU A 22 -7.12 -19.28 18.03
C GLU A 22 -6.26 -19.90 16.92
N VAL A 23 -5.37 -19.11 16.31
CA VAL A 23 -4.46 -19.57 15.25
C VAL A 23 -3.52 -20.64 15.76
N ASP A 24 -2.97 -20.47 16.96
CA ASP A 24 -2.12 -21.48 17.62
C ASP A 24 -2.90 -22.76 17.86
N ALA A 25 -4.12 -22.67 18.38
CA ALA A 25 -4.99 -23.83 18.59
C ALA A 25 -5.39 -24.55 17.28
N GLU A 26 -5.58 -23.79 16.18
CA GLU A 26 -5.82 -24.38 14.86
C GLU A 26 -4.57 -25.09 14.32
N LEU A 27 -3.37 -24.53 14.51
CA LEU A 27 -2.09 -25.12 14.05
C LEU A 27 -1.70 -26.39 14.84
N GLU A 28 -2.16 -26.53 16.09
CA GLU A 28 -1.96 -27.74 16.90
C GLU A 28 -2.80 -28.93 16.43
N ARG A 29 -3.82 -28.69 15.61
CA ARG A 29 -4.69 -29.75 15.10
C ARG A 29 -3.97 -30.64 14.09
N PRO A 30 -4.00 -31.97 14.21
CA PRO A 30 -3.32 -32.87 13.27
C PRO A 30 -3.84 -32.80 11.84
N ASP A 31 -5.11 -32.46 11.65
CA ASP A 31 -5.80 -32.38 10.36
C ASP A 31 -5.34 -31.20 9.50
N ILE A 32 -4.83 -30.14 10.11
CA ILE A 32 -4.34 -28.94 9.40
C ILE A 32 -3.15 -29.27 8.49
N TRP A 33 -2.30 -30.22 8.90
CA TRP A 33 -1.11 -30.61 8.14
C TRP A 33 -1.43 -31.44 6.89
N SER A 34 -2.66 -31.92 6.77
CA SER A 34 -3.16 -32.53 5.53
C SER A 34 -3.49 -31.49 4.44
N ASN A 35 -3.60 -30.20 4.79
CA ASN A 35 -3.80 -29.08 3.87
C ASN A 35 -2.63 -28.06 3.98
N PRO A 36 -1.56 -28.24 3.17
CA PRO A 36 -0.36 -27.40 3.24
C PRO A 36 -0.63 -25.91 2.99
N GLU A 37 -1.60 -25.57 2.12
CA GLU A 37 -1.93 -24.17 1.83
C GLU A 37 -2.54 -23.46 3.04
N ARG A 38 -3.46 -24.14 3.75
CA ARG A 38 -4.07 -23.61 4.96
C ARG A 38 -3.06 -23.49 6.10
N ALA A 39 -2.20 -24.49 6.29
CA ALA A 39 -1.13 -24.46 7.28
C ALA A 39 -0.15 -23.28 7.02
N GLN A 40 0.22 -23.05 5.75
CA GLN A 40 1.07 -21.93 5.37
C GLN A 40 0.38 -20.57 5.57
N SER A 41 -0.92 -20.46 5.28
CA SER A 41 -1.71 -19.25 5.52
C SER A 41 -1.77 -18.91 7.00
N LEU A 42 -2.09 -19.87 7.86
CA LEU A 42 -2.13 -19.70 9.30
C LEU A 42 -0.75 -19.39 9.88
N GLY A 43 0.33 -20.01 9.35
CA GLY A 43 1.69 -19.69 9.75
C GLY A 43 2.08 -18.25 9.45
N ARG A 44 1.66 -17.70 8.30
CA ARG A 44 1.85 -16.28 7.95
C ARG A 44 1.02 -15.35 8.84
N GLU A 45 -0.21 -15.71 9.12
CA GLU A 45 -1.10 -14.96 10.02
C GLU A 45 -0.50 -14.92 11.43
N ARG A 46 -0.04 -16.06 11.95
CA ARG A 46 0.67 -16.17 13.22
C ARG A 46 1.87 -15.23 13.30
N ALA A 47 2.76 -15.29 12.30
CA ALA A 47 3.95 -14.43 12.26
C ALA A 47 3.59 -12.94 12.30
N ARG A 48 2.57 -12.52 11.55
CA ARG A 48 2.09 -11.12 11.57
C ARG A 48 1.53 -10.71 12.93
N LEU A 49 0.80 -11.57 13.61
CA LEU A 49 0.27 -11.30 14.95
C LEU A 49 1.40 -11.23 15.99
N GLU A 50 2.34 -12.17 15.95
CA GLU A 50 3.51 -12.19 16.83
C GLU A 50 4.40 -10.95 16.65
N ASP A 51 4.57 -10.45 15.43
CA ASP A 51 5.35 -9.24 15.13
C ASP A 51 4.78 -7.96 15.79
N VAL A 52 3.50 -7.98 16.15
CA VAL A 52 2.87 -6.88 16.89
C VAL A 52 2.82 -7.17 18.39
N ILE A 53 2.42 -8.37 18.78
CA ILE A 53 2.14 -8.72 20.18
C ILE A 53 3.42 -8.80 20.99
N ARG A 54 4.46 -9.53 20.51
CA ARG A 54 5.71 -9.74 21.27
C ARG A 54 6.46 -8.46 21.64
N PRO A 55 6.61 -7.46 20.73
CA PRO A 55 7.25 -6.21 21.11
C PRO A 55 6.45 -5.39 22.13
N LEU A 56 5.10 -5.44 22.08
CA LEU A 56 4.25 -4.79 23.06
C LEU A 56 4.37 -5.42 24.44
N GLU A 57 4.35 -6.77 24.51
CA GLU A 57 4.54 -7.51 25.75
C GLU A 57 5.93 -7.25 26.36
N ARG A 58 6.97 -7.23 25.51
CA ARG A 58 8.32 -6.91 25.95
C ARG A 58 8.44 -5.49 26.49
N ALA A 59 7.77 -4.53 25.86
CA ALA A 59 7.77 -3.15 26.35
C ALA A 59 7.04 -3.02 27.70
N ASP A 60 5.91 -3.70 27.86
CA ASP A 60 5.11 -3.66 29.09
C ASP A 60 5.81 -4.38 30.26
N SER A 61 6.36 -5.58 30.04
CA SER A 61 7.14 -6.29 31.07
C SER A 61 8.41 -5.52 31.43
N GLY A 62 9.20 -5.09 30.44
CA GLY A 62 10.43 -4.36 30.69
C GLY A 62 10.24 -3.05 31.45
N LEU A 63 9.13 -2.32 31.20
CA LEU A 63 8.80 -1.12 31.98
C LEU A 63 8.45 -1.44 33.42
N ARG A 64 7.75 -2.55 33.69
CA ARG A 64 7.47 -2.99 35.07
C ARG A 64 8.75 -3.40 35.80
N ASP A 65 9.54 -4.26 35.15
CA ASP A 65 10.80 -4.75 35.73
C ASP A 65 11.78 -3.59 36.02
N ALA A 66 11.90 -2.64 35.07
CA ALA A 66 12.70 -1.42 35.25
C ALA A 66 12.21 -0.55 36.42
N GLY A 67 10.88 -0.44 36.60
CA GLY A 67 10.29 0.27 37.73
C GLY A 67 10.62 -0.37 39.08
N GLU A 68 10.47 -1.69 39.19
CA GLU A 68 10.78 -2.44 40.41
C GLU A 68 12.28 -2.40 40.74
N LEU A 69 13.15 -2.55 39.74
CA LEU A 69 14.61 -2.44 39.92
C LEU A 69 15.05 -1.03 40.35
N LEU A 70 14.41 0.00 39.80
CA LEU A 70 14.69 1.39 40.18
C LEU A 70 14.31 1.68 41.63
N GLU A 71 13.17 1.16 42.10
CA GLU A 71 12.77 1.29 43.51
C GLU A 71 13.74 0.58 44.45
N LEU A 72 14.21 -0.61 44.10
CA LEU A 72 15.20 -1.36 44.84
C LEU A 72 16.57 -0.65 44.89
N ALA A 73 17.05 -0.18 43.72
CA ALA A 73 18.29 0.58 43.62
C ALA A 73 18.26 1.88 44.45
N ALA A 74 17.11 2.55 44.48
CA ALA A 74 16.93 3.75 45.30
C ALA A 74 16.91 3.44 46.80
N ALA A 75 16.36 2.29 47.23
CA ALA A 75 16.35 1.85 48.63
C ALA A 75 17.74 1.46 49.15
N GLU A 76 18.59 0.92 48.26
CA GLU A 76 19.94 0.43 48.58
C GLU A 76 21.06 1.45 48.25
N ASP A 77 20.72 2.63 47.73
CA ASP A 77 21.63 3.67 47.20
C ASP A 77 22.63 3.12 46.17
N ASP A 78 22.16 2.15 45.35
CA ASP A 78 22.98 1.47 44.33
C ASP A 78 22.94 2.24 42.97
N ALA A 79 23.95 3.10 42.81
CA ALA A 79 24.10 3.90 41.58
C ALA A 79 24.44 3.04 40.35
N ALA A 80 25.02 1.85 40.49
CA ALA A 80 25.35 0.98 39.37
C ALA A 80 24.07 0.37 38.78
N THR A 81 23.22 -0.21 39.60
CA THR A 81 21.93 -0.75 39.20
C THR A 81 21.03 0.37 38.60
N ALA A 82 21.04 1.57 39.17
CA ALA A 82 20.30 2.72 38.62
C ALA A 82 20.78 3.09 37.21
N ALA A 83 22.08 3.02 36.92
CA ALA A 83 22.63 3.29 35.60
C ALA A 83 22.27 2.16 34.58
N GLU A 84 22.20 0.91 34.99
CA GLU A 84 21.73 -0.19 34.15
C GLU A 84 20.25 -0.02 33.78
N VAL A 85 19.41 0.31 34.75
CA VAL A 85 17.97 0.61 34.52
C VAL A 85 17.80 1.76 33.55
N GLN A 86 18.63 2.80 33.64
CA GLN A 86 18.56 3.93 32.69
C GLN A 86 18.87 3.50 31.25
N GLN A 87 19.82 2.57 31.05
CA GLN A 87 20.12 2.04 29.73
C GLN A 87 18.96 1.18 29.19
N GLU A 88 18.35 0.39 30.05
CA GLU A 88 17.19 -0.44 29.66
C GLU A 88 15.98 0.42 29.30
N VAL A 89 15.66 1.44 30.09
CA VAL A 89 14.60 2.41 29.77
C VAL A 89 14.88 3.11 28.42
N ALA A 90 16.14 3.46 28.13
CA ALA A 90 16.50 4.03 26.84
C ALA A 90 16.31 3.03 25.67
N ALA A 91 16.53 1.72 25.91
CA ALA A 91 16.23 0.68 24.92
C ALA A 91 14.73 0.48 24.71
N LEU A 92 13.93 0.50 25.78
CA LEU A 92 12.48 0.43 25.74
C LEU A 92 11.87 1.65 25.05
N ALA A 93 12.44 2.85 25.26
CA ALA A 93 12.01 4.06 24.55
C ALA A 93 12.27 3.96 23.03
N ARG A 94 13.37 3.36 22.61
CA ARG A 94 13.61 3.08 21.18
C ARG A 94 12.61 2.07 20.62
N LEU A 95 12.34 0.98 21.36
CA LEU A 95 11.33 -0.01 20.97
C LEU A 95 9.94 0.62 20.85
N ALA A 96 9.56 1.50 21.77
CA ALA A 96 8.31 2.25 21.68
C ALA A 96 8.26 3.13 20.42
N GLY A 97 9.35 3.83 20.08
CA GLY A 97 9.45 4.60 18.84
C GLY A 97 9.33 3.74 17.59
N GLU A 98 9.89 2.53 17.58
CA GLU A 98 9.72 1.58 16.47
C GLU A 98 8.27 1.09 16.34
N LEU A 99 7.59 0.87 17.46
CA LEU A 99 6.18 0.49 17.48
C LEU A 99 5.28 1.63 16.99
N GLU A 100 5.54 2.85 17.44
CA GLU A 100 4.85 4.06 16.94
C GLU A 100 5.07 4.22 15.43
N PHE A 101 6.29 4.00 14.96
CA PHE A 101 6.62 4.02 13.54
C PHE A 101 5.83 2.95 12.75
N LYS A 102 5.84 1.69 13.20
CA LYS A 102 5.05 0.61 12.56
C LYS A 102 3.56 0.92 12.54
N ARG A 103 3.06 1.61 13.55
CA ARG A 103 1.66 2.04 13.62
C ARG A 103 1.30 3.08 12.56
N MET A 104 2.22 3.98 12.20
CA MET A 104 1.99 4.96 11.12
C MET A 104 1.65 4.28 9.79
N PHE A 105 2.04 3.00 9.63
CA PHE A 105 1.85 2.18 8.44
C PHE A 105 0.93 0.98 8.73
N SER A 106 -0.24 1.24 9.31
CA SER A 106 -1.23 0.21 9.69
C SER A 106 -2.12 -0.23 8.52
N GLY A 107 -2.08 0.43 7.39
CA GLY A 107 -2.83 0.07 6.19
C GLY A 107 -2.35 -1.27 5.60
N GLU A 108 -3.28 -2.08 5.12
CA GLU A 108 -2.99 -3.42 4.58
C GLU A 108 -1.90 -3.41 3.49
N MET A 109 -1.85 -2.36 2.69
CA MET A 109 -0.88 -2.19 1.60
C MET A 109 0.32 -1.32 1.96
N ASP A 110 0.37 -0.71 3.15
CA ASP A 110 1.42 0.25 3.52
C ASP A 110 2.82 -0.36 3.46
N GLY A 111 2.97 -1.66 3.76
CA GLY A 111 4.22 -2.40 3.67
C GLY A 111 4.68 -2.74 2.24
N ALA A 112 3.83 -2.50 1.23
CA ALA A 112 4.13 -2.83 -0.16
C ALA A 112 5.15 -1.86 -0.78
N ASN A 113 5.79 -2.31 -1.87
CA ASN A 113 6.51 -1.43 -2.79
C ASN A 113 5.51 -0.51 -3.51
N ALA A 114 6.00 0.52 -4.19
CA ALA A 114 5.14 1.51 -4.81
C ALA A 114 5.47 1.75 -6.29
N PHE A 115 4.44 2.01 -7.07
CA PHE A 115 4.56 2.66 -8.38
C PHE A 115 4.14 4.12 -8.23
N VAL A 116 4.95 5.02 -8.77
CA VAL A 116 4.70 6.46 -8.72
C VAL A 116 4.58 6.99 -10.14
N ASP A 117 3.45 7.60 -10.43
CA ASP A 117 3.16 8.26 -11.70
C ASP A 117 3.13 9.78 -11.50
N ILE A 118 3.89 10.50 -12.29
CA ILE A 118 3.89 11.96 -12.32
C ILE A 118 3.41 12.41 -13.68
N GLN A 119 2.45 13.33 -13.71
CA GLN A 119 1.90 13.87 -14.94
C GLN A 119 1.87 15.39 -14.88
N SER A 120 2.38 16.05 -15.94
CA SER A 120 2.27 17.50 -16.07
C SER A 120 0.79 17.89 -16.26
N GLY A 121 0.35 18.90 -15.50
CA GLY A 121 -0.99 19.45 -15.57
C GLY A 121 -1.06 20.74 -16.38
N THR A 122 -1.94 21.65 -15.97
CA THR A 122 -2.12 22.97 -16.62
C THR A 122 -0.89 23.86 -16.40
N GLY A 123 -0.36 24.45 -17.46
CA GLY A 123 0.79 25.40 -17.39
C GLY A 123 1.80 25.27 -18.54
N GLY A 124 1.53 24.41 -19.53
CA GLY A 124 2.42 24.26 -20.71
C GLY A 124 3.83 23.83 -20.33
N THR A 125 4.85 24.44 -20.92
CA THR A 125 6.29 24.15 -20.67
C THR A 125 6.65 24.26 -19.18
N GLU A 126 6.08 25.22 -18.45
CA GLU A 126 6.30 25.36 -17.00
C GLU A 126 5.78 24.15 -16.21
N ALA A 127 4.65 23.57 -16.59
CA ALA A 127 4.11 22.37 -15.93
C ALA A 127 4.96 21.14 -16.25
N GLN A 128 5.50 21.04 -17.46
CA GLN A 128 6.42 19.97 -17.85
C GLN A 128 7.74 20.04 -17.09
N ASP A 129 8.28 21.24 -16.89
CA ASP A 129 9.48 21.45 -16.07
C ASP A 129 9.20 21.18 -14.60
N TRP A 130 8.02 21.58 -14.10
CA TRP A 130 7.57 21.26 -12.74
C TRP A 130 7.49 19.75 -12.50
N ALA A 131 6.93 18.99 -13.44
CA ALA A 131 6.88 17.55 -13.35
C ALA A 131 8.30 16.92 -13.28
N ALA A 132 9.26 17.45 -14.03
CA ALA A 132 10.66 17.00 -13.94
C ALA A 132 11.31 17.36 -12.59
N MET A 133 10.97 18.51 -12.02
CA MET A 133 11.44 18.89 -10.67
C MET A 133 10.88 17.94 -9.61
N LEU A 134 9.58 17.60 -9.68
CA LEU A 134 8.94 16.62 -8.77
C LEU A 134 9.58 15.24 -8.90
N LEU A 135 9.83 14.76 -10.12
CA LEU A 135 10.51 13.49 -10.33
C LEU A 135 11.86 13.47 -9.63
N ARG A 136 12.69 14.48 -9.83
CA ARG A 136 13.99 14.59 -9.18
C ARG A 136 13.89 14.66 -7.66
N MET A 137 12.92 15.41 -7.13
CA MET A 137 12.66 15.53 -5.69
C MET A 137 12.33 14.15 -5.08
N TYR A 138 11.43 13.39 -5.70
CA TYR A 138 11.07 12.07 -5.20
C TYR A 138 12.19 11.04 -5.34
N LEU A 139 12.92 11.04 -6.44
CA LEU A 139 14.08 10.14 -6.60
C LEU A 139 15.16 10.39 -5.53
N ARG A 140 15.41 11.65 -5.18
CA ARG A 140 16.34 12.00 -4.10
C ARG A 140 15.79 11.60 -2.74
N PHE A 141 14.54 11.91 -2.46
CA PHE A 141 13.89 11.44 -1.23
C PHE A 141 14.00 9.92 -1.06
N CYS A 142 13.72 9.16 -2.11
CA CYS A 142 13.84 7.71 -2.09
C CYS A 142 15.30 7.26 -1.82
N ALA A 143 16.28 7.93 -2.43
CA ALA A 143 17.69 7.63 -2.19
C ALA A 143 18.09 7.92 -0.73
N ASP A 144 17.66 9.04 -0.16
CA ASP A 144 17.92 9.43 1.23
C ASP A 144 17.28 8.44 2.22
N MET A 145 16.10 7.88 1.87
CA MET A 145 15.42 6.84 2.64
C MET A 145 16.02 5.44 2.44
N GLY A 146 17.02 5.28 1.56
CA GLY A 146 17.62 3.99 1.23
C GLY A 146 16.74 3.09 0.34
N PHE A 147 15.74 3.66 -0.35
CA PHE A 147 14.90 2.93 -1.28
C PHE A 147 15.59 2.77 -2.64
N SER A 148 15.41 1.61 -3.28
CA SER A 148 15.80 1.40 -4.67
C SER A 148 14.73 1.95 -5.60
N THR A 149 15.15 2.64 -6.66
CA THR A 149 14.21 3.23 -7.64
C THR A 149 14.58 2.82 -9.06
N GLU A 150 13.57 2.52 -9.88
CA GLU A 150 13.69 2.20 -11.29
C GLU A 150 12.71 3.03 -12.11
N ILE A 151 13.19 3.78 -13.09
CA ILE A 151 12.34 4.54 -14.01
C ILE A 151 11.82 3.58 -15.08
N LEU A 152 10.50 3.36 -15.10
CA LEU A 152 9.84 2.45 -16.02
C LEU A 152 9.53 3.13 -17.35
N GLU A 153 9.02 4.37 -17.28
CA GLU A 153 8.62 5.14 -18.44
C GLU A 153 8.85 6.63 -18.19
N GLN A 154 9.33 7.34 -19.21
CA GLN A 154 9.47 8.79 -19.18
C GLN A 154 9.17 9.37 -20.55
N SER A 155 8.17 10.25 -20.62
CA SER A 155 7.83 10.99 -21.82
C SER A 155 8.36 12.41 -21.73
N ALA A 156 9.25 12.77 -22.65
CA ALA A 156 9.86 14.10 -22.70
C ALA A 156 8.82 15.20 -23.01
N GLY A 157 9.06 16.38 -22.45
CA GLY A 157 8.33 17.59 -22.80
C GLY A 157 8.67 18.09 -24.20
N GLU A 158 7.88 19.00 -24.73
CA GLU A 158 8.07 19.54 -26.08
C GLU A 158 9.27 20.47 -26.18
N VAL A 159 9.51 21.28 -25.15
CA VAL A 159 10.59 22.27 -25.09
C VAL A 159 11.53 21.98 -23.91
N ALA A 160 10.94 21.64 -22.76
CA ALA A 160 11.68 21.34 -21.53
C ALA A 160 10.85 20.43 -20.63
N GLY A 161 11.51 19.77 -19.68
CA GLY A 161 10.86 18.93 -18.68
C GLY A 161 10.28 17.63 -19.23
N ILE A 162 9.24 17.12 -18.58
CA ILE A 162 8.58 15.85 -18.91
C ILE A 162 7.05 16.02 -18.98
N LYS A 163 6.41 15.32 -19.90
CA LYS A 163 4.94 15.20 -19.95
C LYS A 163 4.44 14.26 -18.86
N SER A 164 5.10 13.12 -18.73
CA SER A 164 4.82 12.11 -17.71
C SER A 164 6.07 11.32 -17.37
N ALA A 165 6.10 10.74 -16.18
CA ALA A 165 7.07 9.72 -15.78
C ALA A 165 6.40 8.72 -14.84
N SER A 166 6.77 7.45 -15.00
CA SER A 166 6.40 6.37 -14.09
C SER A 166 7.67 5.71 -13.59
N PHE A 167 7.78 5.52 -12.28
CA PHE A 167 8.90 4.84 -11.67
C PHE A 167 8.45 3.92 -10.54
N TYR A 168 9.22 2.87 -10.35
CA TYR A 168 9.02 1.87 -9.30
C TYR A 168 9.92 2.18 -8.12
N VAL A 169 9.40 1.99 -6.90
CA VAL A 169 10.11 2.21 -5.64
C VAL A 169 10.05 0.95 -4.82
N GLN A 170 11.20 0.41 -4.49
CA GLN A 170 11.35 -0.78 -3.67
C GLN A 170 12.00 -0.43 -2.34
N GLY A 171 11.33 -0.73 -1.25
CA GLY A 171 11.83 -0.50 0.10
C GLY A 171 10.77 -0.74 1.17
N PRO A 172 11.18 -0.79 2.44
CA PRO A 172 10.25 -1.03 3.54
C PRO A 172 9.25 0.13 3.66
N TYR A 173 7.96 -0.21 3.56
CA TYR A 173 6.86 0.76 3.65
C TYR A 173 6.90 1.84 2.55
N ALA A 174 7.45 1.54 1.37
CA ALA A 174 7.59 2.52 0.29
C ALA A 174 6.24 3.13 -0.11
N TYR A 175 5.19 2.31 -0.25
CA TYR A 175 3.84 2.80 -0.51
C TYR A 175 3.30 3.63 0.65
N GLY A 176 3.46 3.18 1.88
CA GLY A 176 3.01 3.89 3.09
C GLY A 176 3.56 5.31 3.19
N TRP A 177 4.85 5.50 2.87
CA TRP A 177 5.48 6.81 2.81
C TRP A 177 4.94 7.69 1.69
N LEU A 178 4.80 7.14 0.49
CA LEU A 178 4.49 7.91 -0.71
C LEU A 178 3.00 8.13 -0.94
N ARG A 179 2.09 7.34 -0.34
CA ARG A 179 0.64 7.49 -0.50
C ARG A 179 0.11 8.87 -0.11
N THR A 180 0.80 9.55 0.81
CA THR A 180 0.44 10.91 1.22
C THR A 180 0.72 11.96 0.14
N GLU A 181 1.49 11.61 -0.89
CA GLU A 181 1.85 12.50 -1.99
C GLU A 181 0.84 12.49 -3.15
N ILE A 182 -0.21 11.65 -3.06
CA ILE A 182 -1.24 11.56 -4.10
C ILE A 182 -2.04 12.85 -4.17
N GLY A 183 -2.04 13.49 -5.36
CA GLY A 183 -2.85 14.68 -5.63
C GLY A 183 -2.17 15.68 -6.55
N VAL A 184 -2.69 16.91 -6.56
CA VAL A 184 -2.21 17.99 -7.43
C VAL A 184 -1.26 18.91 -6.68
N HIS A 185 -0.03 19.05 -7.20
CA HIS A 185 1.04 19.88 -6.67
C HIS A 185 1.15 21.19 -7.46
N ARG A 186 1.02 22.31 -6.77
CA ARG A 186 1.05 23.65 -7.36
C ARG A 186 2.45 24.28 -7.21
N LEU A 187 3.04 24.69 -8.32
CA LEU A 187 4.24 25.52 -8.37
C LEU A 187 3.87 26.99 -8.53
N VAL A 188 4.53 27.86 -7.78
CA VAL A 188 4.50 29.32 -7.97
C VAL A 188 5.94 29.82 -8.01
N ARG A 189 6.40 30.25 -9.20
CA ARG A 189 7.75 30.83 -9.37
C ARG A 189 7.78 31.89 -10.48
N LYS A 190 8.89 32.62 -10.58
CA LYS A 190 9.20 33.40 -11.77
C LYS A 190 9.61 32.42 -12.89
N SER A 191 8.97 32.53 -14.05
CA SER A 191 9.22 31.61 -15.16
C SER A 191 10.60 31.83 -15.77
N PRO A 192 11.45 30.78 -15.91
CA PRO A 192 12.68 30.87 -16.70
C PRO A 192 12.40 30.85 -18.22
N PHE A 193 11.17 30.48 -18.64
CA PHE A 193 10.78 30.39 -20.04
C PHE A 193 10.02 31.64 -20.52
N ASP A 194 9.69 32.58 -19.62
CA ASP A 194 9.07 33.86 -19.95
C ASP A 194 10.12 34.96 -20.04
N SER A 195 10.24 35.58 -21.21
CA SER A 195 11.18 36.69 -21.43
C SER A 195 11.01 37.86 -20.45
N ASN A 196 9.81 38.06 -19.92
CA ASN A 196 9.50 39.09 -18.94
C ASN A 196 9.65 38.64 -17.47
N ALA A 197 10.12 37.42 -17.24
CA ALA A 197 10.27 36.81 -15.88
C ALA A 197 9.04 36.99 -14.98
N ARG A 198 7.84 36.93 -15.57
CA ARG A 198 6.58 37.06 -14.83
C ARG A 198 6.36 35.86 -13.90
N ARG A 199 5.58 36.06 -12.85
CA ARG A 199 5.17 35.02 -11.94
C ARG A 199 4.16 34.09 -12.61
N HIS A 200 4.51 32.82 -12.75
CA HIS A 200 3.64 31.78 -13.29
C HIS A 200 3.17 30.82 -12.19
N THR A 201 2.05 30.20 -12.45
CA THR A 201 1.48 29.14 -11.62
C THR A 201 1.25 27.93 -12.49
N SER A 202 1.84 26.79 -12.10
CA SER A 202 1.77 25.53 -12.85
C SER A 202 1.40 24.39 -11.95
N PHE A 203 0.85 23.35 -12.52
CA PHE A 203 0.34 22.21 -11.78
C PHE A 203 0.94 20.91 -12.34
N ALA A 204 1.18 19.96 -11.46
CA ALA A 204 1.51 18.59 -11.82
C ALA A 204 0.78 17.65 -10.85
N ALA A 205 0.35 16.52 -11.36
CA ALA A 205 -0.36 15.52 -10.59
C ALA A 205 0.60 14.37 -10.26
N VAL A 206 0.50 13.87 -9.04
CA VAL A 206 1.21 12.68 -8.56
C VAL A 206 0.19 11.64 -8.17
N PHE A 207 0.40 10.41 -8.62
CA PHE A 207 -0.38 9.26 -8.24
C PHE A 207 0.54 8.15 -7.75
N VAL A 208 0.19 7.50 -6.65
CA VAL A 208 0.97 6.40 -6.08
C VAL A 208 0.05 5.20 -5.96
N SER A 209 0.52 4.05 -6.42
CA SER A 209 -0.19 2.78 -6.27
C SER A 209 0.72 1.73 -5.64
N PRO A 210 0.17 0.84 -4.79
CA PRO A 210 0.95 -0.24 -4.20
C PRO A 210 1.27 -1.30 -5.25
N GLU A 211 2.38 -1.99 -5.08
CA GLU A 211 2.62 -3.24 -5.77
C GLU A 211 1.66 -4.29 -5.21
N VAL A 212 0.75 -4.75 -6.05
CA VAL A 212 -0.18 -5.83 -5.72
C VAL A 212 0.44 -7.13 -6.21
N ASP A 213 0.57 -8.11 -5.32
CA ASP A 213 1.07 -9.44 -5.70
C ASP A 213 0.13 -10.04 -6.76
N ASP A 214 0.67 -10.43 -7.90
CA ASP A 214 -0.06 -10.93 -9.08
C ASP A 214 -0.76 -12.28 -8.83
N SER A 215 -0.70 -12.78 -7.61
CA SER A 215 -1.30 -14.04 -7.18
C SER A 215 -2.80 -13.91 -6.90
N ILE A 216 -3.58 -13.39 -7.88
CA ILE A 216 -5.05 -13.52 -7.79
C ILE A 216 -5.38 -15.00 -7.93
N LYS A 217 -5.47 -15.70 -6.80
CA LYS A 217 -5.96 -17.08 -6.78
C LYS A 217 -7.46 -17.05 -6.99
N ILE A 218 -7.90 -17.43 -8.18
CA ILE A 218 -9.31 -17.61 -8.45
C ILE A 218 -9.70 -19.01 -7.95
N GLU A 219 -10.35 -19.06 -6.81
CA GLU A 219 -11.00 -20.27 -6.34
C GLU A 219 -12.37 -20.39 -7.02
N ILE A 220 -12.50 -21.42 -7.87
CA ILE A 220 -13.77 -21.71 -8.53
C ILE A 220 -14.49 -22.77 -7.70
N ASN A 221 -15.58 -22.35 -7.04
CA ASN A 221 -16.43 -23.30 -6.33
C ASN A 221 -17.23 -24.15 -7.34
N PRO A 222 -17.13 -25.49 -7.31
CA PRO A 222 -17.89 -26.36 -8.21
C PRO A 222 -19.41 -26.17 -8.16
N ALA A 223 -19.94 -25.70 -7.03
CA ALA A 223 -21.37 -25.41 -6.86
C ALA A 223 -21.84 -24.22 -7.72
N ASP A 224 -20.95 -23.31 -8.06
CA ASP A 224 -21.23 -22.12 -8.87
C ASP A 224 -21.13 -22.38 -10.37
N LEU A 225 -20.87 -23.65 -10.77
CA LEU A 225 -20.71 -24.06 -12.14
C LEU A 225 -21.91 -24.80 -12.66
N LYS A 226 -22.54 -24.33 -13.73
CA LYS A 226 -23.46 -25.10 -14.53
C LYS A 226 -22.69 -25.71 -15.70
N VAL A 227 -22.64 -27.04 -15.77
CA VAL A 227 -21.96 -27.79 -16.82
C VAL A 227 -22.98 -28.49 -17.70
N ASP A 228 -23.06 -28.07 -18.95
CA ASP A 228 -23.92 -28.65 -19.98
C ASP A 228 -23.06 -29.40 -20.98
N THR A 229 -23.50 -30.63 -21.35
CA THR A 229 -22.88 -31.43 -22.41
C THR A 229 -23.75 -31.38 -23.66
N TYR A 230 -23.13 -31.29 -24.81
CA TYR A 230 -23.84 -31.28 -26.08
C TYR A 230 -23.02 -31.95 -27.21
N ARG A 231 -23.66 -32.18 -28.34
CA ARG A 231 -22.99 -32.78 -29.51
C ARG A 231 -22.18 -31.71 -30.23
N SER A 232 -20.89 -32.00 -30.48
CA SER A 232 -20.04 -31.10 -31.26
C SER A 232 -20.57 -30.91 -32.68
N GLY A 233 -20.63 -29.68 -33.14
CA GLY A 233 -20.95 -29.34 -34.53
C GLY A 233 -19.69 -29.17 -35.36
N GLY A 234 -19.65 -29.80 -36.54
CA GLY A 234 -18.52 -29.62 -37.45
C GLY A 234 -18.44 -30.74 -38.52
N ALA A 235 -17.56 -30.56 -39.49
CA ALA A 235 -17.24 -31.58 -40.51
C ALA A 235 -16.48 -32.76 -39.85
N GLY A 236 -17.22 -33.77 -39.39
CA GLY A 236 -16.68 -34.95 -38.73
C GLY A 236 -17.48 -36.18 -39.09
N GLY A 237 -16.83 -37.36 -38.96
CA GLY A 237 -17.45 -38.64 -39.24
C GLY A 237 -18.57 -39.04 -38.25
N GLN A 238 -19.18 -40.22 -38.45
CA GLN A 238 -20.32 -40.71 -37.68
C GLN A 238 -20.18 -40.69 -36.14
N HIS A 239 -18.93 -40.72 -35.64
CA HIS A 239 -18.64 -40.70 -34.20
C HIS A 239 -18.83 -39.29 -33.58
N VAL A 240 -18.49 -38.20 -34.30
CA VAL A 240 -18.59 -36.79 -33.82
C VAL A 240 -20.05 -36.38 -33.67
N ASN A 241 -20.93 -36.87 -34.52
CA ASN A 241 -22.35 -36.55 -34.52
C ASN A 241 -23.21 -37.39 -33.57
N LYS A 242 -22.64 -38.46 -32.97
CA LYS A 242 -23.36 -39.35 -32.05
C LYS A 242 -22.98 -39.19 -30.58
N THR A 243 -21.79 -38.66 -30.28
CA THR A 243 -21.29 -38.52 -28.89
C THR A 243 -21.37 -37.08 -28.40
N GLU A 244 -21.87 -36.92 -27.19
CA GLU A 244 -21.93 -35.60 -26.50
C GLU A 244 -20.57 -35.28 -25.85
N SER A 245 -19.59 -35.02 -26.71
CA SER A 245 -18.21 -34.72 -26.29
C SER A 245 -17.95 -33.23 -26.01
N ALA A 246 -18.78 -32.31 -26.54
CA ALA A 246 -18.66 -30.90 -26.32
C ALA A 246 -19.17 -30.50 -24.92
N ILE A 247 -18.49 -29.57 -24.29
CA ILE A 247 -18.79 -29.07 -22.98
C ILE A 247 -18.98 -27.56 -23.00
N ARG A 248 -20.03 -27.09 -22.34
CA ARG A 248 -20.28 -25.70 -22.01
C ARG A 248 -20.29 -25.56 -20.49
N ILE A 249 -19.45 -24.68 -19.97
CA ILE A 249 -19.41 -24.34 -18.55
C ILE A 249 -19.88 -22.89 -18.41
N THR A 250 -20.90 -22.70 -17.58
CA THR A 250 -21.38 -21.37 -17.21
C THR A 250 -21.06 -21.13 -15.74
N HIS A 251 -20.32 -20.08 -15.45
CA HIS A 251 -20.08 -19.63 -14.08
C HIS A 251 -21.23 -18.71 -13.67
N LEU A 252 -22.10 -19.19 -12.76
CA LEU A 252 -23.35 -18.54 -12.40
C LEU A 252 -23.18 -17.13 -11.82
N PRO A 253 -22.21 -16.86 -10.90
CA PRO A 253 -22.06 -15.54 -10.32
C PRO A 253 -21.60 -14.45 -11.32
N SER A 254 -20.70 -14.81 -12.25
CA SER A 254 -20.15 -13.86 -13.22
C SER A 254 -20.87 -13.87 -14.57
N GLY A 255 -21.69 -14.89 -14.85
CA GLY A 255 -22.33 -15.09 -16.15
C GLY A 255 -21.39 -15.47 -17.29
N ILE A 256 -20.10 -15.73 -17.00
CA ILE A 256 -19.12 -16.11 -18.02
C ILE A 256 -19.40 -17.51 -18.51
N VAL A 257 -19.49 -17.64 -19.84
CA VAL A 257 -19.73 -18.91 -20.54
C VAL A 257 -18.49 -19.31 -21.33
N VAL A 258 -18.07 -20.55 -21.20
CA VAL A 258 -16.95 -21.14 -21.93
C VAL A 258 -17.39 -22.44 -22.58
N GLU A 259 -17.01 -22.62 -23.82
CA GLU A 259 -17.28 -23.83 -24.60
C GLU A 259 -15.97 -24.47 -25.09
N CYS A 260 -15.92 -25.79 -25.07
CA CYS A 260 -14.80 -26.56 -25.61
C CYS A 260 -15.31 -27.82 -26.31
N GLN A 261 -14.94 -27.97 -27.56
CA GLN A 261 -15.31 -29.12 -28.40
C GLN A 261 -14.15 -29.70 -29.24
N ASP A 262 -12.91 -29.31 -28.89
CA ASP A 262 -11.72 -29.57 -29.70
C ASP A 262 -11.29 -31.06 -29.69
N GLU A 263 -11.57 -31.74 -28.56
CA GLU A 263 -11.12 -33.12 -28.35
C GLU A 263 -12.29 -34.11 -28.42
N ARG A 264 -11.96 -35.35 -28.77
CA ARG A 264 -12.94 -36.44 -28.78
C ARG A 264 -13.36 -36.92 -27.40
N SER A 265 -12.56 -36.59 -26.38
CA SER A 265 -12.79 -36.97 -24.99
C SER A 265 -13.50 -35.86 -24.23
N GLN A 266 -14.67 -36.15 -23.69
CA GLN A 266 -15.44 -35.24 -22.81
C GLN A 266 -14.61 -34.77 -21.60
N HIS A 267 -13.83 -35.66 -20.97
CA HIS A 267 -12.98 -35.31 -19.83
C HIS A 267 -11.88 -34.30 -20.19
N LYS A 268 -11.25 -34.45 -21.38
CA LYS A 268 -10.24 -33.51 -21.87
C LYS A 268 -10.88 -32.16 -22.18
N ASN A 269 -12.04 -32.15 -22.83
CA ASN A 269 -12.79 -30.90 -23.08
C ASN A 269 -13.19 -30.20 -21.80
N ARG A 270 -13.59 -30.96 -20.76
CA ARG A 270 -13.92 -30.39 -19.43
C ARG A 270 -12.70 -29.74 -18.76
N ALA A 271 -11.56 -30.43 -18.75
CA ALA A 271 -10.32 -29.89 -18.19
C ALA A 271 -9.88 -28.61 -18.92
N ARG A 272 -9.97 -28.59 -20.26
CA ARG A 272 -9.62 -27.43 -21.08
C ARG A 272 -10.62 -26.26 -20.90
N ALA A 273 -11.92 -26.56 -20.84
CA ALA A 273 -12.94 -25.56 -20.53
C ALA A 273 -12.74 -24.93 -19.14
N MET A 274 -12.38 -25.73 -18.13
CA MET A 274 -12.05 -25.22 -16.80
C MET A 274 -10.80 -24.32 -16.80
N ALA A 275 -9.76 -24.69 -17.53
CA ALA A 275 -8.56 -23.84 -17.69
C ALA A 275 -8.91 -22.51 -18.38
N LEU A 276 -9.73 -22.56 -19.43
CA LEU A 276 -10.18 -21.38 -20.15
C LEU A 276 -11.11 -20.50 -19.29
N LEU A 277 -11.96 -21.11 -18.46
CA LEU A 277 -12.80 -20.38 -17.51
C LEU A 277 -11.94 -19.62 -16.48
N ARG A 278 -10.92 -20.29 -15.91
CA ARG A 278 -9.98 -19.64 -14.99
C ARG A 278 -9.29 -18.43 -15.63
N ALA A 279 -8.81 -18.59 -16.86
CA ALA A 279 -8.17 -17.49 -17.57
C ALA A 279 -9.13 -16.30 -17.78
N ARG A 280 -10.38 -16.57 -18.23
CA ARG A 280 -11.38 -15.51 -18.41
C ARG A 280 -11.81 -14.83 -17.11
N LEU A 281 -11.94 -15.59 -16.02
CA LEU A 281 -12.23 -15.02 -14.71
C LEU A 281 -11.07 -14.14 -14.21
N LEU A 282 -9.83 -14.57 -14.42
CA LEU A 282 -8.64 -13.79 -14.10
C LEU A 282 -8.59 -12.49 -14.89
N ASP A 283 -8.84 -12.54 -16.19
CA ASP A 283 -8.87 -11.35 -17.04
C ASP A 283 -10.00 -10.38 -16.64
N ALA A 284 -11.19 -10.92 -16.30
CA ALA A 284 -12.31 -10.11 -15.83
C ALA A 284 -12.00 -9.42 -14.49
N GLU A 285 -11.36 -10.13 -13.56
CA GLU A 285 -10.97 -9.57 -12.25
C GLU A 285 -9.86 -8.53 -12.39
N ARG A 286 -8.83 -8.79 -13.20
CA ARG A 286 -7.80 -7.79 -13.54
C ARG A 286 -8.42 -6.55 -14.18
N GLY A 287 -9.35 -6.74 -15.12
CA GLY A 287 -10.06 -5.62 -15.75
C GLY A 287 -10.93 -4.82 -14.77
N ARG A 288 -11.51 -5.48 -13.76
CA ARG A 288 -12.25 -4.81 -12.68
C ARG A 288 -11.32 -3.97 -11.83
N GLN A 289 -10.22 -4.55 -11.36
CA GLN A 289 -9.23 -3.86 -10.54
C GLN A 289 -8.60 -2.66 -11.28
N GLN A 290 -8.27 -2.82 -12.57
CA GLN A 290 -7.77 -1.71 -13.39
C GLN A 290 -8.78 -0.57 -13.53
N LYS A 291 -10.08 -0.89 -13.72
CA LYS A 291 -11.13 0.13 -13.77
C LYS A 291 -11.33 0.84 -12.44
N GLU A 292 -11.27 0.12 -11.32
CA GLU A 292 -11.35 0.67 -9.97
C GLU A 292 -10.14 1.58 -9.68
N MET A 293 -8.93 1.14 -10.03
CA MET A 293 -7.71 1.97 -9.92
C MET A 293 -7.82 3.22 -10.80
N ALA A 294 -8.28 3.09 -12.04
CA ALA A 294 -8.46 4.23 -12.95
C ALA A 294 -9.52 5.21 -12.42
N ALA A 295 -10.62 4.71 -11.86
CA ALA A 295 -11.65 5.53 -11.25
C ALA A 295 -11.13 6.25 -9.99
N THR A 296 -10.38 5.56 -9.14
CA THR A 296 -9.72 6.12 -7.96
C THR A 296 -8.68 7.17 -8.36
N ARG A 297 -7.83 6.87 -9.35
CA ARG A 297 -6.89 7.84 -9.92
C ARG A 297 -7.62 9.09 -10.43
N LYS A 298 -8.71 8.92 -11.18
CA LYS A 298 -9.52 10.03 -11.68
C LYS A 298 -10.17 10.83 -10.55
N LYS A 299 -10.61 10.19 -9.47
CA LYS A 299 -11.19 10.85 -8.30
C LYS A 299 -10.15 11.62 -7.48
N LEU A 300 -8.94 11.06 -7.26
CA LEU A 300 -7.90 11.64 -6.42
C LEU A 300 -7.05 12.69 -7.15
N VAL A 301 -6.83 12.51 -8.46
CA VAL A 301 -6.04 13.43 -9.29
C VAL A 301 -6.94 14.42 -10.01
N GLY A 302 -8.25 14.12 -10.08
CA GLY A 302 -9.24 14.95 -10.79
C GLY A 302 -8.87 15.15 -12.26
N THR A 303 -9.14 16.34 -12.78
CA THR A 303 -8.72 16.79 -14.12
C THR A 303 -7.35 17.49 -14.09
N GLY A 304 -6.63 17.47 -12.95
CA GLY A 304 -5.44 18.32 -12.70
C GLY A 304 -5.83 19.79 -12.51
N ASP A 305 -7.06 20.04 -12.08
CA ASP A 305 -7.63 21.38 -12.01
C ASP A 305 -7.10 22.15 -10.78
N ARG A 306 -7.12 23.46 -10.88
CA ARG A 306 -6.58 24.41 -9.89
C ARG A 306 -7.24 24.33 -8.52
N SER A 307 -8.45 23.80 -8.43
CA SER A 307 -9.25 23.72 -7.18
C SER A 307 -8.80 22.61 -6.22
N GLU A 308 -8.22 21.52 -6.73
CA GLU A 308 -7.93 20.29 -5.96
C GLU A 308 -6.46 20.16 -5.51
N ARG A 309 -5.75 21.31 -5.44
CA ARG A 309 -4.35 21.28 -5.02
C ARG A 309 -4.20 20.82 -3.57
N ILE A 310 -3.37 19.81 -3.35
CA ILE A 310 -3.00 19.37 -2.00
C ILE A 310 -1.88 20.25 -1.42
N ARG A 311 -0.95 20.72 -2.26
CA ARG A 311 0.25 21.42 -1.81
C ARG A 311 0.66 22.55 -2.74
N THR A 312 1.22 23.63 -2.18
CA THR A 312 1.76 24.77 -2.92
C THR A 312 3.23 24.98 -2.58
N TYR A 313 4.06 25.03 -3.62
CA TYR A 313 5.50 25.33 -3.58
C TYR A 313 5.70 26.75 -4.10
N ASN A 314 5.99 27.69 -3.20
CA ASN A 314 6.09 29.12 -3.51
C ASN A 314 7.54 29.58 -3.42
N PHE A 315 8.26 29.59 -4.55
CA PHE A 315 9.65 29.95 -4.63
C PHE A 315 9.94 31.42 -4.24
N PRO A 316 9.15 32.43 -4.67
CA PRO A 316 9.38 33.81 -4.24
C PRO A 316 9.34 34.02 -2.72
N GLN A 317 8.65 33.15 -1.99
CA GLN A 317 8.52 33.22 -0.53
C GLN A 317 9.36 32.14 0.18
N GLY A 318 10.06 31.26 -0.54
CA GLY A 318 10.80 30.14 0.05
C GLY A 318 9.91 29.19 0.86
N ARG A 319 8.62 29.10 0.51
CA ARG A 319 7.59 28.50 1.34
C ARG A 319 6.89 27.34 0.66
N LEU A 320 6.78 26.21 1.38
CA LEU A 320 5.86 25.11 1.07
C LEU A 320 4.64 25.21 2.00
N THR A 321 3.43 25.03 1.45
CA THR A 321 2.19 24.93 2.23
C THR A 321 1.44 23.68 1.81
N ASP A 322 1.20 22.76 2.75
CA ASP A 322 0.26 21.66 2.60
C ASP A 322 -1.12 22.10 3.07
N HIS A 323 -2.10 22.04 2.17
CA HIS A 323 -3.45 22.58 2.42
C HIS A 323 -4.34 21.61 3.20
N ARG A 324 -3.98 20.33 3.28
CA ARG A 324 -4.76 19.30 3.98
C ARG A 324 -4.70 19.51 5.50
N ILE A 325 -3.49 19.79 6.01
CA ILE A 325 -3.21 19.95 7.46
C ILE A 325 -2.79 21.39 7.80
N ASN A 326 -2.92 22.34 6.86
CA ASN A 326 -2.48 23.74 7.03
C ASN A 326 -1.00 23.90 7.44
N LEU A 327 -0.15 22.91 7.12
CA LEU A 327 1.28 22.95 7.41
C LEU A 327 1.99 23.96 6.52
N THR A 328 2.80 24.83 7.11
CA THR A 328 3.63 25.78 6.36
C THR A 328 5.09 25.67 6.80
N LEU A 329 5.98 25.40 5.84
CA LEU A 329 7.43 25.28 6.05
C LEU A 329 8.18 26.27 5.16
N TYR A 330 9.22 26.89 5.70
CA TYR A 330 10.05 27.91 5.02
C TYR A 330 11.40 27.35 4.54
N GLN A 331 11.46 26.03 4.29
CA GLN A 331 12.65 25.30 3.85
C GLN A 331 12.45 24.72 2.44
N LEU A 332 11.87 25.52 1.53
CA LEU A 332 11.47 25.04 0.20
C LEU A 332 12.63 24.44 -0.60
N GLU A 333 13.83 25.05 -0.55
CA GLU A 333 15.00 24.57 -1.28
C GLU A 333 15.41 23.17 -0.82
N SER A 334 15.50 22.95 0.48
CA SER A 334 15.80 21.62 1.06
C SER A 334 14.76 20.58 0.67
N ILE A 335 13.48 20.96 0.67
CA ILE A 335 12.37 20.05 0.33
C ILE A 335 12.45 19.63 -1.14
N VAL A 336 12.70 20.58 -2.05
CA VAL A 336 12.82 20.29 -3.50
C VAL A 336 14.07 19.45 -3.80
N GLU A 337 15.08 19.52 -2.95
CA GLU A 337 16.29 18.71 -3.05
C GLU A 337 16.14 17.30 -2.40
N GLY A 338 14.95 16.92 -1.92
CA GLY A 338 14.64 15.59 -1.40
C GLY A 338 14.22 15.56 0.08
N GLY A 339 14.38 16.66 0.82
CA GLY A 339 14.04 16.75 2.25
C GLY A 339 12.53 16.71 2.56
N LEU A 340 11.81 15.70 2.06
CA LEU A 340 10.35 15.54 2.23
C LEU A 340 9.95 14.91 3.57
N ALA A 341 10.87 14.26 4.28
CA ALA A 341 10.56 13.53 5.51
C ALA A 341 9.77 14.33 6.56
N PRO A 342 10.07 15.62 6.84
CA PRO A 342 9.29 16.42 7.79
C PRO A 342 7.84 16.66 7.33
N VAL A 343 7.63 16.80 6.02
CA VAL A 343 6.29 17.02 5.44
C VAL A 343 5.45 15.76 5.53
N ILE A 344 6.02 14.64 5.08
CA ILE A 344 5.35 13.32 5.09
C ILE A 344 5.10 12.88 6.53
N GLY A 345 6.08 13.04 7.43
CA GLY A 345 5.94 12.70 8.84
C GLY A 345 4.78 13.46 9.52
N ALA A 346 4.64 14.75 9.23
CA ALA A 346 3.52 15.55 9.75
C ALA A 346 2.16 15.06 9.23
N LEU A 347 2.07 14.68 7.96
CA LEU A 347 0.85 14.12 7.36
C LEU A 347 0.47 12.76 7.94
N LEU A 348 1.46 11.90 8.16
CA LEU A 348 1.26 10.60 8.79
C LEU A 348 0.80 10.75 10.24
N ALA A 349 1.40 11.69 10.99
CA ALA A 349 1.00 11.98 12.37
C ALA A 349 -0.43 12.50 12.47
N GLU A 350 -0.85 13.40 11.55
CA GLU A 350 -2.22 13.92 11.52
C GLU A 350 -3.22 12.81 11.20
N HIS A 351 -2.94 12.00 10.17
CA HIS A 351 -3.79 10.85 9.83
C HIS A 351 -3.94 9.87 11.00
N GLN A 352 -2.88 9.68 11.75
CA GLN A 352 -2.88 8.87 12.96
C GLN A 352 -3.74 9.49 14.07
N ALA A 353 -3.67 10.81 14.24
CA ALA A 353 -4.50 11.53 15.20
C ALA A 353 -6.00 11.44 14.86
N GLU A 354 -6.34 11.54 13.56
CA GLU A 354 -7.70 11.35 13.06
C GLU A 354 -8.24 9.95 13.35
N GLN A 355 -7.45 8.90 13.07
CA GLN A 355 -7.83 7.51 13.38
C GLN A 355 -8.05 7.28 14.88
N LEU A 356 -7.25 7.93 15.74
CA LEU A 356 -7.43 7.85 17.19
C LEU A 356 -8.69 8.54 17.67
N ALA A 357 -9.02 9.69 17.10
CA ALA A 357 -10.24 10.41 17.41
C ALA A 357 -11.48 9.59 17.04
N GLU A 358 -11.49 8.95 15.86
CA GLU A 358 -12.59 8.07 15.42
C GLU A 358 -12.80 6.86 16.36
N ILE A 359 -11.70 6.28 16.87
CA ILE A 359 -11.79 5.17 17.87
C ILE A 359 -12.29 5.68 19.20
N GLY A 360 -11.88 6.90 19.63
CA GLY A 360 -12.33 7.50 20.88
C GLY A 360 -13.80 7.90 20.88
N ASP A 361 -14.35 8.27 19.73
CA ASP A 361 -15.77 8.63 19.57
C ASP A 361 -16.68 7.37 19.44
N ALA A 362 -16.11 6.21 19.11
CA ALA A 362 -16.82 4.95 18.97
C ALA A 362 -16.87 4.09 20.26
N ALA A 363 -16.14 4.48 21.32
CA ALA A 363 -16.02 3.83 22.62
C ALA A 363 -16.84 4.53 23.69
#